data_d0af7d25bb13fe5843eeba27ffd4ce69
#
_entry.id   d0af7d25bb13fe5843eeba27ffd4ce69
#
_cell.length_a   1.000
_cell.length_b   1.000
_cell.length_c   1.000
_cell.angle_alpha   90.00
_cell.angle_beta   90.00
_cell.angle_gamma   90.00
#
_symmetry.space_group_name_H-M   'P 1'
#
loop_
_entity.id
_entity.type
_entity.pdbx_description
1 polymer ?
#
loop_
_entity_poly.entity_id
_entity_poly.type
_entity_poly.pdbx_seq_one_letter_code
_entity_poly.pdbx_strand_id
1 'polypeptide(L)'
;MSDFTSASVARLAAAFDASGMHRVGTAGDLASGAWFENATAQTGVAVTRMLVPIQRIIVEEAYIECAGMRIDGLPIFDAPASPIEGIAGRLCASGGNTGIGFVEFPPNAASIKGQPLEKLRHDTQHAALVIATRVAGDSLAPINAQYYDHPFGPPVLLVAGMHHAFLADHVAKNTPVKFVSSYRRVPAESFNVAACAASGVNAGPIAVVTPRTGWWESTAERAGGMIAWLAALQAASTLKQSGQLKRDVKAYATCGHELGHLGLHTLMQQQAPLIKGAKYWLHLGANLGGAGNLTMFIRAADADDSEQMRNLLVAEGYPAQHIHIEPISKISGEGHDLTHRGAKVLSLAGSNLHFHAASDRWPGNVNAAGIASISRAVARWVQLQAGQ
;
A
#
# COMPACT_ATOMS: atom_id res chain seq x y z
N MET A 1 -18.45 -16.06 -9.45
CA MET A 1 -17.89 -16.02 -8.08
C MET A 1 -19.05 -15.75 -7.13
N SER A 2 -19.79 -16.78 -6.71
CA SER A 2 -21.06 -16.51 -5.99
C SER A 2 -20.88 -16.28 -4.49
N ASP A 3 -19.84 -16.79 -3.86
CA ASP A 3 -19.70 -16.71 -2.40
C ASP A 3 -18.27 -16.42 -1.98
N PHE A 4 -18.07 -15.29 -1.28
CA PHE A 4 -16.81 -14.97 -0.61
C PHE A 4 -16.68 -15.79 0.69
N THR A 5 -16.53 -17.12 0.52
CA THR A 5 -16.20 -18.04 1.62
C THR A 5 -14.71 -18.00 1.91
N SER A 6 -14.31 -18.43 3.10
CA SER A 6 -12.88 -18.53 3.44
C SER A 6 -12.09 -19.36 2.42
N ALA A 7 -12.70 -20.42 1.87
CA ALA A 7 -12.06 -21.27 0.86
C ALA A 7 -11.88 -20.57 -0.50
N SER A 8 -12.86 -19.79 -0.96
CA SER A 8 -12.74 -19.01 -2.19
C SER A 8 -11.73 -17.86 -2.04
N VAL A 9 -11.73 -17.18 -0.90
CA VAL A 9 -10.75 -16.15 -0.55
C VAL A 9 -9.34 -16.72 -0.50
N ALA A 10 -9.15 -17.89 0.12
CA ALA A 10 -7.85 -18.58 0.17
C ALA A 10 -7.29 -18.84 -1.23
N ARG A 11 -8.12 -19.29 -2.17
CA ARG A 11 -7.69 -19.50 -3.57
C ARG A 11 -7.30 -18.19 -4.25
N LEU A 12 -8.06 -17.11 -4.04
CA LEU A 12 -7.73 -15.80 -4.62
C LEU A 12 -6.44 -15.23 -4.03
N ALA A 13 -6.25 -15.31 -2.72
CA ALA A 13 -5.03 -14.87 -2.06
C ALA A 13 -3.80 -15.67 -2.51
N ALA A 14 -3.92 -16.99 -2.63
CA ALA A 14 -2.86 -17.85 -3.15
C ALA A 14 -2.51 -17.54 -4.61
N ALA A 15 -3.50 -17.26 -5.45
CA ALA A 15 -3.28 -16.89 -6.86
C ALA A 15 -2.61 -15.52 -7.00
N PHE A 16 -2.96 -14.56 -6.15
CA PHE A 16 -2.27 -13.28 -6.07
C PHE A 16 -0.81 -13.45 -5.65
N ASP A 17 -0.55 -14.16 -4.54
CA ASP A 17 0.81 -14.45 -4.05
C ASP A 17 1.70 -15.12 -5.09
N ALA A 18 1.15 -16.06 -5.88
CA ALA A 18 1.86 -16.79 -6.90
C ALA A 18 2.33 -15.94 -8.09
N SER A 19 1.82 -14.71 -8.24
CA SER A 19 2.28 -13.78 -9.29
C SER A 19 3.67 -13.20 -9.00
N GLY A 20 4.24 -13.45 -7.82
CA GLY A 20 5.56 -12.99 -7.41
C GLY A 20 5.55 -11.55 -6.87
N MET A 21 6.69 -10.86 -6.94
CA MET A 21 6.86 -9.51 -6.40
C MET A 21 6.00 -8.49 -7.16
N HIS A 22 5.10 -7.80 -6.44
CA HIS A 22 4.12 -6.87 -7.01
C HIS A 22 4.61 -5.41 -7.09
N ARG A 23 5.91 -5.15 -6.94
CA ARG A 23 6.45 -3.80 -7.04
C ARG A 23 6.19 -3.22 -8.43
N VAL A 24 5.66 -2.00 -8.47
CA VAL A 24 5.18 -1.35 -9.69
C VAL A 24 6.23 -1.35 -10.82
N GLY A 25 5.78 -1.65 -12.05
CA GLY A 25 6.61 -1.73 -13.24
C GLY A 25 7.47 -2.99 -13.36
N THR A 26 7.32 -3.97 -12.46
CA THR A 26 7.98 -5.28 -12.58
C THR A 26 7.10 -6.28 -13.36
N ALA A 27 7.69 -7.42 -13.75
CA ALA A 27 6.94 -8.49 -14.38
C ALA A 27 5.83 -9.04 -13.47
N GLY A 28 6.07 -9.13 -12.15
CA GLY A 28 5.06 -9.54 -11.17
C GLY A 28 3.90 -8.57 -11.04
N ASP A 29 4.16 -7.24 -11.07
CA ASP A 29 3.10 -6.21 -11.12
C ASP A 29 2.20 -6.40 -12.35
N LEU A 30 2.79 -6.57 -13.54
CA LEU A 30 2.02 -6.76 -14.77
C LEU A 30 1.24 -8.08 -14.76
N ALA A 31 1.83 -9.17 -14.26
CA ALA A 31 1.19 -10.47 -14.14
C ALA A 31 0.03 -10.44 -13.14
N SER A 32 0.23 -9.87 -11.95
CA SER A 32 -0.83 -9.74 -10.94
C SER A 32 -1.96 -8.80 -11.40
N GLY A 33 -1.62 -7.73 -12.12
CA GLY A 33 -2.61 -6.84 -12.72
C GLY A 33 -3.46 -7.56 -13.76
N ALA A 34 -2.85 -8.34 -14.67
CA ALA A 34 -3.57 -9.13 -15.67
C ALA A 34 -4.44 -10.24 -15.01
N TRP A 35 -3.92 -10.90 -13.98
CA TRP A 35 -4.72 -11.84 -13.19
C TRP A 35 -5.93 -11.14 -12.56
N PHE A 36 -5.75 -9.95 -12.01
CA PHE A 36 -6.83 -9.20 -11.36
C PHE A 36 -7.89 -8.71 -12.35
N GLU A 37 -7.49 -8.30 -13.57
CA GLU A 37 -8.44 -8.01 -14.66
C GLU A 37 -9.32 -9.21 -14.99
N ASN A 38 -8.71 -10.39 -15.12
CA ASN A 38 -9.45 -11.63 -15.37
C ASN A 38 -10.42 -11.95 -14.23
N ALA A 39 -9.99 -11.80 -12.98
CA ALA A 39 -10.86 -11.96 -11.81
C ALA A 39 -12.01 -10.93 -11.79
N THR A 40 -11.73 -9.70 -12.19
CA THR A 40 -12.73 -8.63 -12.32
C THR A 40 -13.77 -8.95 -13.41
N ALA A 41 -13.34 -9.39 -14.59
CA ALA A 41 -14.23 -9.77 -15.69
C ALA A 41 -15.22 -10.87 -15.27
N GLN A 42 -14.81 -11.80 -14.39
CA GLN A 42 -15.68 -12.87 -13.88
C GLN A 42 -16.82 -12.33 -12.98
N THR A 43 -16.78 -11.08 -12.52
CA THR A 43 -17.92 -10.44 -11.83
C THR A 43 -19.04 -10.03 -12.79
N GLY A 44 -18.84 -10.13 -14.10
CA GLY A 44 -19.78 -9.67 -15.13
C GLY A 44 -19.78 -8.15 -15.34
N VAL A 45 -18.80 -7.43 -14.80
CA VAL A 45 -18.64 -5.99 -14.98
C VAL A 45 -17.53 -5.73 -16.02
N ALA A 46 -17.75 -4.72 -16.89
CA ALA A 46 -16.73 -4.32 -17.87
C ALA A 46 -15.48 -3.76 -17.16
N VAL A 47 -14.33 -4.23 -17.59
CA VAL A 47 -13.03 -3.86 -17.04
C VAL A 47 -12.20 -3.11 -18.09
N THR A 48 -11.42 -2.13 -17.65
CA THR A 48 -10.51 -1.35 -18.49
C THR A 48 -9.19 -1.12 -17.76
N ARG A 49 -8.12 -0.88 -18.53
CA ARG A 49 -6.82 -0.41 -18.02
C ARG A 49 -6.73 1.09 -18.10
N MET A 50 -6.26 1.72 -17.02
CA MET A 50 -5.79 3.10 -17.03
C MET A 50 -4.27 3.07 -16.95
N LEU A 51 -3.59 3.36 -18.06
CA LEU A 51 -2.13 3.30 -18.13
C LEU A 51 -1.49 4.35 -17.22
N VAL A 52 -0.41 3.97 -16.58
CA VAL A 52 0.37 4.82 -15.66
C VAL A 52 1.84 4.74 -16.07
N PRO A 53 2.37 5.75 -16.77
CA PRO A 53 3.79 5.81 -17.09
C PRO A 53 4.60 6.03 -15.81
N ILE A 54 5.72 5.34 -15.70
CA ILE A 54 6.59 5.41 -14.54
C ILE A 54 8.08 5.44 -14.94
N GLN A 55 8.92 5.89 -14.03
CA GLN A 55 10.38 5.77 -14.14
C GLN A 55 10.87 4.67 -13.18
N ARG A 56 10.77 3.40 -13.60
CA ARG A 56 11.14 2.26 -12.73
C ARG A 56 12.59 2.34 -12.27
N ILE A 57 12.82 2.13 -10.96
CA ILE A 57 14.16 2.00 -10.40
C ILE A 57 14.72 0.60 -10.63
N ILE A 58 15.93 0.56 -11.18
CA ILE A 58 16.79 -0.62 -11.28
C ILE A 58 17.95 -0.40 -10.31
N VAL A 59 17.95 -1.15 -9.21
CA VAL A 59 19.06 -1.14 -8.25
C VAL A 59 20.27 -1.79 -8.90
N GLU A 60 21.42 -1.13 -8.85
CA GLU A 60 22.69 -1.63 -9.37
C GLU A 60 23.49 -2.24 -8.23
N GLU A 61 23.76 -1.45 -7.18
CA GLU A 61 24.44 -1.88 -5.96
C GLU A 61 23.84 -1.15 -4.75
N ALA A 62 23.55 -1.87 -3.67
CA ALA A 62 22.98 -1.29 -2.47
C ALA A 62 23.46 -2.03 -1.22
N TYR A 63 24.49 -1.49 -0.55
CA TYR A 63 25.10 -2.10 0.63
C TYR A 63 25.88 -1.09 1.48
N ILE A 64 26.19 -1.48 2.70
CA ILE A 64 27.24 -0.87 3.52
C ILE A 64 28.29 -1.91 3.90
N GLU A 65 29.58 -1.56 3.73
CA GLU A 65 30.70 -2.32 4.28
C GLU A 65 31.15 -1.68 5.60
N CYS A 66 31.10 -2.45 6.68
CA CYS A 66 31.45 -2.02 8.03
C CYS A 66 32.26 -3.10 8.73
N ALA A 67 33.46 -2.79 9.18
CA ALA A 67 34.35 -3.72 9.91
C ALA A 67 34.53 -5.09 9.21
N GLY A 68 34.65 -5.09 7.89
CA GLY A 68 34.83 -6.31 7.09
C GLY A 68 33.56 -7.06 6.77
N MET A 69 32.40 -6.60 7.26
CA MET A 69 31.06 -7.16 6.92
C MET A 69 30.40 -6.32 5.84
N ARG A 70 29.91 -6.97 4.78
CA ARG A 70 28.98 -6.38 3.80
C ARG A 70 27.54 -6.65 4.25
N ILE A 71 26.76 -5.60 4.37
CA ILE A 71 25.33 -5.63 4.68
C ILE A 71 24.58 -5.11 3.48
N ASP A 72 23.90 -5.99 2.76
CA ASP A 72 23.06 -5.62 1.63
C ASP A 72 21.75 -4.95 2.09
N GLY A 73 21.23 -4.05 1.26
CA GLY A 73 20.03 -3.29 1.55
C GLY A 73 19.26 -2.90 0.30
N LEU A 74 18.40 -1.91 0.45
CA LEU A 74 17.62 -1.32 -0.65
C LEU A 74 17.71 0.21 -0.56
N PRO A 75 17.91 0.94 -1.68
CA PRO A 75 17.76 2.40 -1.68
C PRO A 75 16.34 2.79 -1.22
N ILE A 76 16.21 3.91 -0.50
CA ILE A 76 14.89 4.55 -0.46
C ILE A 76 14.66 5.23 -1.81
N PHE A 77 13.51 5.01 -2.43
CA PHE A 77 13.32 5.35 -3.85
C PHE A 77 13.02 6.83 -4.12
N ASP A 78 12.90 7.63 -3.08
CA ASP A 78 12.79 9.10 -3.15
C ASP A 78 14.01 9.84 -2.59
N ALA A 79 15.18 9.18 -2.54
CA ALA A 79 16.47 9.80 -2.31
C ALA A 79 17.33 9.74 -3.60
N PRO A 80 18.31 10.62 -3.78
CA PRO A 80 19.29 10.50 -4.88
C PRO A 80 20.12 9.22 -4.75
N ALA A 81 20.58 8.69 -5.90
CA ALA A 81 21.53 7.60 -5.91
C ALA A 81 22.92 8.07 -5.44
N SER A 82 23.69 7.18 -4.82
CA SER A 82 25.12 7.39 -4.64
C SER A 82 25.89 7.10 -5.95
N PRO A 83 27.14 7.56 -6.09
CA PRO A 83 28.05 7.00 -7.07
C PRO A 83 28.17 5.48 -6.89
N ILE A 84 28.45 4.75 -7.99
CA ILE A 84 28.62 3.28 -7.95
C ILE A 84 29.88 2.88 -7.19
N GLU A 85 30.90 3.74 -7.18
CA GLU A 85 32.13 3.58 -6.39
C GLU A 85 31.86 3.70 -4.89
N GLY A 86 30.74 4.31 -4.53
CA GLY A 86 30.30 4.51 -3.16
C GLY A 86 30.81 5.79 -2.50
N ILE A 87 30.39 5.97 -1.26
CA ILE A 87 30.79 7.07 -0.38
C ILE A 87 31.56 6.48 0.80
N ALA A 88 32.81 6.88 0.96
CA ALA A 88 33.62 6.53 2.12
C ALA A 88 33.35 7.54 3.25
N GLY A 89 33.22 7.05 4.49
CA GLY A 89 32.96 7.90 5.64
C GLY A 89 33.12 7.16 6.96
N ARG A 90 32.71 7.79 8.04
CA ARG A 90 32.61 7.17 9.36
C ARG A 90 31.16 7.02 9.76
N LEU A 91 30.82 5.86 10.29
CA LEU A 91 29.47 5.59 10.80
C LEU A 91 29.27 6.37 12.10
N CYS A 92 28.18 7.13 12.19
CA CYS A 92 27.85 7.99 13.33
C CYS A 92 26.33 8.05 13.56
N ALA A 93 25.92 8.55 14.72
CA ALA A 93 24.48 8.74 14.99
C ALA A 93 23.90 9.80 14.04
N SER A 94 22.64 9.65 13.65
CA SER A 94 21.93 10.54 12.72
C SER A 94 21.77 12.00 13.24
N GLY A 95 21.91 12.24 14.53
CA GLY A 95 21.95 13.57 15.12
C GLY A 95 23.33 14.25 15.07
N GLY A 96 24.35 13.59 14.52
CA GLY A 96 25.69 14.16 14.26
C GLY A 96 25.70 15.08 13.03
N ASN A 97 26.84 15.72 12.78
CA ASN A 97 26.92 16.74 11.73
C ASN A 97 27.64 16.30 10.45
N THR A 98 28.34 15.16 10.44
CA THR A 98 29.14 14.70 9.28
C THR A 98 29.25 13.17 9.28
N GLY A 99 29.62 12.59 8.14
CA GLY A 99 29.84 11.15 7.97
C GLY A 99 28.61 10.43 7.40
N ILE A 100 28.50 9.14 7.69
CA ILE A 100 27.36 8.30 7.30
C ILE A 100 26.45 8.15 8.54
N GLY A 101 25.28 8.77 8.51
CA GLY A 101 24.34 8.74 9.65
C GLY A 101 23.60 7.42 9.75
N PHE A 102 23.47 6.86 10.96
CA PHE A 102 22.69 5.66 11.24
C PHE A 102 21.51 5.96 12.14
N VAL A 103 20.35 5.37 11.81
CA VAL A 103 19.10 5.52 12.57
C VAL A 103 18.18 4.31 12.35
N GLU A 104 17.25 4.10 13.27
CA GLU A 104 16.15 3.14 13.13
C GLU A 104 14.83 3.87 12.85
N PHE A 105 14.05 3.34 11.90
CA PHE A 105 12.67 3.74 11.66
C PHE A 105 11.77 2.52 11.46
N PRO A 106 10.47 2.59 11.85
CA PRO A 106 9.51 1.56 11.50
C PRO A 106 9.19 1.60 9.99
N PRO A 107 8.73 0.49 9.37
CA PRO A 107 8.44 0.43 7.93
C PRO A 107 7.27 1.33 7.50
N ASN A 108 6.41 1.74 8.43
CA ASN A 108 5.35 2.72 8.19
C ASN A 108 5.81 4.18 8.37
N ALA A 109 7.09 4.44 8.64
CA ALA A 109 7.64 5.77 8.53
C ALA A 109 7.42 6.28 7.10
N ALA A 110 7.11 7.54 6.96
CA ALA A 110 6.88 8.14 5.66
C ALA A 110 7.67 9.44 5.54
N SER A 111 8.19 9.69 4.34
CA SER A 111 8.82 10.96 4.00
C SER A 111 7.77 12.06 3.75
N ILE A 112 6.72 12.10 4.58
CA ILE A 112 5.65 13.09 4.49
C ILE A 112 6.08 14.36 5.23
N LYS A 113 5.75 15.52 4.68
CA LYS A 113 6.08 16.85 5.24
C LYS A 113 5.78 16.94 6.73
N GLY A 114 6.79 17.32 7.49
CA GLY A 114 6.72 17.48 8.93
C GLY A 114 6.88 16.21 9.77
N GLN A 115 6.99 15.04 9.13
CA GLN A 115 7.25 13.79 9.84
C GLN A 115 8.76 13.62 10.15
N PRO A 116 9.12 12.80 11.17
CA PRO A 116 10.51 12.70 11.62
C PRO A 116 11.51 12.30 10.54
N LEU A 117 11.15 11.36 9.65
CA LEU A 117 12.03 10.91 8.57
C LEU A 117 12.28 12.02 7.52
N GLU A 118 11.23 12.74 7.15
CA GLU A 118 11.34 13.86 6.21
C GLU A 118 12.22 14.97 6.78
N LYS A 119 11.99 15.36 8.04
CA LYS A 119 12.82 16.35 8.74
C LYS A 119 14.28 15.94 8.82
N LEU A 120 14.56 14.68 9.22
CA LEU A 120 15.91 14.16 9.26
C LEU A 120 16.60 14.30 7.90
N ARG A 121 15.93 13.93 6.82
CA ARG A 121 16.49 13.96 5.46
C ARG A 121 16.69 15.38 4.92
N HIS A 122 15.88 16.36 5.35
CA HIS A 122 16.05 17.77 5.00
C HIS A 122 17.15 18.46 5.81
N ASP A 123 17.21 18.17 7.10
CA ASP A 123 18.03 18.95 8.04
C ASP A 123 19.44 18.38 8.20
N THR A 124 19.67 17.14 7.75
CA THR A 124 20.95 16.45 7.94
C THR A 124 22.09 17.03 7.09
N GLN A 125 23.29 17.03 7.66
CA GLN A 125 24.55 17.32 6.96
C GLN A 125 25.36 16.03 6.66
N HIS A 126 24.78 14.86 6.88
CA HIS A 126 25.42 13.58 6.55
C HIS A 126 25.58 13.41 5.05
N ALA A 127 26.68 12.82 4.62
CA ALA A 127 26.92 12.48 3.21
C ALA A 127 25.98 11.37 2.70
N ALA A 128 25.51 10.52 3.60
CA ALA A 128 24.50 9.47 3.36
C ALA A 128 23.85 9.03 4.68
N LEU A 129 22.71 8.33 4.58
CA LEU A 129 22.01 7.75 5.73
C LEU A 129 21.83 6.23 5.55
N VAL A 130 22.05 5.49 6.63
CA VAL A 130 21.67 4.08 6.76
C VAL A 130 20.50 4.00 7.73
N ILE A 131 19.42 3.39 7.30
CA ILE A 131 18.20 3.25 8.10
C ILE A 131 17.92 1.77 8.31
N ALA A 132 17.98 1.30 9.56
CA ALA A 132 17.48 -0.02 9.91
C ALA A 132 15.95 0.04 10.02
N THR A 133 15.26 -0.88 9.33
CA THR A 133 13.80 -0.98 9.44
C THR A 133 13.43 -2.20 10.28
N ARG A 134 12.65 -2.00 11.34
CA ARG A 134 12.27 -3.07 12.25
C ARG A 134 10.86 -3.57 11.97
N VAL A 135 10.74 -4.84 11.68
CA VAL A 135 9.50 -5.56 11.40
C VAL A 135 9.59 -6.98 12.00
N ALA A 136 8.48 -7.68 12.14
CA ALA A 136 8.51 -9.07 12.61
C ALA A 136 9.47 -9.93 11.76
N GLY A 137 10.33 -10.72 12.43
CA GLY A 137 11.38 -11.52 11.78
C GLY A 137 12.62 -10.73 11.37
N ASP A 138 12.73 -9.45 11.77
CA ASP A 138 13.91 -8.58 11.56
C ASP A 138 14.44 -8.55 10.12
N SER A 139 13.55 -8.81 9.14
CA SER A 139 13.87 -8.74 7.70
C SER A 139 13.89 -7.30 7.20
N LEU A 140 14.32 -7.11 5.95
CA LEU A 140 14.24 -5.82 5.27
C LEU A 140 12.78 -5.47 4.96
N ALA A 141 12.34 -4.31 5.43
CA ALA A 141 11.03 -3.74 5.13
C ALA A 141 11.20 -2.33 4.54
N PRO A 142 11.00 -2.14 3.22
CA PRO A 142 11.14 -0.84 2.59
C PRO A 142 10.14 0.19 3.12
N ILE A 143 10.53 1.47 3.02
CA ILE A 143 9.68 2.63 3.36
C ILE A 143 9.13 3.21 2.06
N ASN A 144 7.85 3.60 2.05
CA ASN A 144 7.21 4.21 0.88
C ASN A 144 7.88 5.52 0.47
N ALA A 145 8.09 5.69 -0.84
CA ALA A 145 8.77 6.82 -1.46
C ALA A 145 7.75 7.90 -1.86
N GLN A 146 7.37 8.78 -0.92
CA GLN A 146 6.33 9.79 -1.15
C GLN A 146 6.73 10.88 -2.15
N TYR A 147 8.04 11.17 -2.27
CA TYR A 147 8.59 12.15 -3.21
C TYR A 147 9.30 11.47 -4.39
N TYR A 148 8.72 10.38 -4.89
CA TYR A 148 9.32 9.56 -5.94
C TYR A 148 9.75 10.37 -7.18
N ASP A 149 8.94 11.32 -7.61
CA ASP A 149 9.23 12.17 -8.77
C ASP A 149 10.17 13.33 -8.45
N HIS A 150 10.40 13.62 -7.16
CA HIS A 150 11.23 14.72 -6.68
C HIS A 150 12.16 14.25 -5.55
N PRO A 151 13.15 13.38 -5.83
CA PRO A 151 14.07 12.87 -4.82
C PRO A 151 14.78 14.00 -4.07
N PHE A 152 14.93 13.84 -2.76
CA PHE A 152 15.51 14.86 -1.89
C PHE A 152 16.42 14.28 -0.81
N GLY A 153 17.19 15.16 -0.14
CA GLY A 153 18.11 14.78 0.93
C GLY A 153 19.34 14.03 0.41
N PRO A 154 20.13 13.40 1.30
CA PRO A 154 21.27 12.58 0.91
C PRO A 154 20.82 11.21 0.39
N PRO A 155 21.71 10.43 -0.25
CA PRO A 155 21.50 9.00 -0.53
C PRO A 155 21.14 8.23 0.75
N VAL A 156 20.17 7.30 0.65
CA VAL A 156 19.68 6.50 1.78
C VAL A 156 19.71 5.02 1.43
N LEU A 157 20.25 4.21 2.35
CA LEU A 157 20.20 2.75 2.31
C LEU A 157 19.31 2.23 3.43
N LEU A 158 18.27 1.48 3.09
CA LEU A 158 17.46 0.72 4.02
C LEU A 158 18.10 -0.64 4.25
N VAL A 159 18.29 -1.04 5.50
CA VAL A 159 18.84 -2.36 5.88
C VAL A 159 17.86 -3.09 6.81
N ALA A 160 17.98 -4.41 6.85
CA ALA A 160 17.16 -5.26 7.72
C ALA A 160 17.41 -4.95 9.21
N GLY A 161 16.35 -5.02 10.03
CA GLY A 161 16.41 -4.74 11.46
C GLY A 161 17.39 -5.63 12.23
N MET A 162 17.64 -6.86 11.74
CA MET A 162 18.65 -7.77 12.32
C MET A 162 20.05 -7.18 12.41
N HIS A 163 20.40 -6.20 11.57
CA HIS A 163 21.70 -5.55 11.56
C HIS A 163 21.80 -4.36 12.52
N HIS A 164 20.68 -3.98 13.19
CA HIS A 164 20.63 -2.79 14.04
C HIS A 164 21.69 -2.82 15.15
N ALA A 165 21.77 -3.91 15.92
CA ALA A 165 22.69 -4.00 17.07
C ALA A 165 24.16 -3.91 16.64
N PHE A 166 24.52 -4.57 15.53
CA PHE A 166 25.85 -4.49 14.95
C PHE A 166 26.21 -3.06 14.53
N LEU A 167 25.34 -2.41 13.75
CA LEU A 167 25.59 -1.05 13.28
C LEU A 167 25.63 -0.04 14.44
N ALA A 168 24.76 -0.17 15.44
CA ALA A 168 24.75 0.70 16.63
C ALA A 168 26.07 0.61 17.43
N ASP A 169 26.63 -0.60 17.59
CA ASP A 169 27.95 -0.80 18.21
C ASP A 169 29.05 -0.09 17.42
N HIS A 170 29.00 -0.15 16.10
CA HIS A 170 29.98 0.51 15.23
C HIS A 170 29.80 2.03 15.11
N VAL A 171 28.59 2.56 15.34
CA VAL A 171 28.34 3.98 15.56
C VAL A 171 29.13 4.49 16.78
N ALA A 172 29.05 3.77 17.92
CA ALA A 172 29.78 4.13 19.13
C ALA A 172 31.31 4.13 18.93
N LYS A 173 31.81 3.27 18.03
CA LYS A 173 33.24 3.16 17.69
C LYS A 173 33.67 4.13 16.58
N ASN A 174 32.74 4.90 15.99
CA ASN A 174 33.01 5.78 14.85
C ASN A 174 33.77 5.07 13.72
N THR A 175 33.30 3.88 13.35
CA THR A 175 33.97 2.94 12.44
C THR A 175 34.00 3.49 11.01
N PRO A 176 35.15 3.38 10.28
CA PRO A 176 35.19 3.64 8.86
C PRO A 176 34.30 2.68 8.09
N VAL A 177 33.52 3.20 7.12
CA VAL A 177 32.57 2.43 6.30
C VAL A 177 32.65 2.87 4.84
N LYS A 178 32.23 1.96 3.96
CA LYS A 178 31.90 2.26 2.56
C LYS A 178 30.40 2.07 2.38
N PHE A 179 29.72 3.09 1.88
CA PHE A 179 28.29 3.13 1.61
C PHE A 179 28.05 3.13 0.10
N VAL A 180 27.15 2.29 -0.39
CA VAL A 180 26.69 2.28 -1.78
C VAL A 180 25.16 2.18 -1.79
N SER A 181 24.50 3.06 -2.53
CA SER A 181 23.07 3.07 -2.77
C SER A 181 22.84 3.56 -4.21
N SER A 182 23.33 2.76 -5.18
CA SER A 182 23.34 3.08 -6.60
C SER A 182 22.16 2.45 -7.31
N TYR A 183 21.48 3.25 -8.11
CA TYR A 183 20.38 2.82 -8.95
C TYR A 183 20.25 3.73 -10.18
N ARG A 184 19.58 3.25 -11.20
CA ARG A 184 19.16 4.05 -12.35
C ARG A 184 17.65 4.00 -12.53
N ARG A 185 17.09 5.03 -13.14
CA ARG A 185 15.69 5.10 -13.53
C ARG A 185 15.55 4.75 -15.01
N VAL A 186 14.56 3.93 -15.34
CA VAL A 186 14.25 3.53 -16.72
C VAL A 186 12.77 3.72 -17.00
N PRO A 187 12.40 4.21 -18.19
CA PRO A 187 11.00 4.27 -18.59
C PRO A 187 10.35 2.89 -18.49
N ALA A 188 9.18 2.84 -17.90
CA ALA A 188 8.34 1.65 -17.78
C ALA A 188 6.87 2.06 -17.71
N GLU A 189 5.99 1.09 -17.71
CA GLU A 189 4.55 1.31 -17.61
C GLU A 189 3.93 0.32 -16.62
N SER A 190 2.95 0.78 -15.89
CA SER A 190 2.00 -0.05 -15.15
C SER A 190 0.58 0.42 -15.47
N PHE A 191 -0.43 -0.06 -14.76
CA PHE A 191 -1.82 0.36 -14.98
C PHE A 191 -2.67 0.20 -13.73
N ASN A 192 -3.70 1.05 -13.62
CA ASN A 192 -4.80 0.79 -12.71
C ASN A 192 -5.80 -0.13 -13.41
N VAL A 193 -6.38 -1.05 -12.67
CA VAL A 193 -7.56 -1.81 -13.12
C VAL A 193 -8.79 -1.00 -12.75
N ALA A 194 -9.60 -0.65 -13.75
CA ALA A 194 -10.82 0.11 -13.56
C ALA A 194 -12.04 -0.68 -14.03
N ALA A 195 -13.15 -0.58 -13.32
CA ALA A 195 -14.41 -1.25 -13.65
C ALA A 195 -15.61 -0.35 -13.33
N CYS A 196 -16.69 -0.50 -14.09
CA CYS A 196 -17.91 0.28 -13.88
C CYS A 196 -19.15 -0.57 -14.09
N ALA A 197 -19.96 -0.74 -13.04
CA ALA A 197 -21.33 -1.20 -13.15
C ALA A 197 -22.23 0.04 -13.31
N ALA A 198 -22.65 0.31 -14.55
CA ALA A 198 -23.47 1.47 -14.87
C ALA A 198 -24.95 1.18 -14.59
N SER A 199 -25.60 2.09 -13.87
CA SER A 199 -27.04 2.04 -13.53
C SER A 199 -27.92 2.63 -14.63
N GLY A 200 -27.38 3.53 -15.45
CA GLY A 200 -28.15 4.36 -16.36
C GLY A 200 -28.91 5.52 -15.67
N VAL A 201 -28.72 5.70 -14.37
CA VAL A 201 -29.33 6.77 -13.57
C VAL A 201 -28.34 7.91 -13.37
N ASN A 202 -28.78 9.14 -13.58
CA ASN A 202 -27.94 10.32 -13.32
C ASN A 202 -27.93 10.67 -11.83
N ALA A 203 -27.16 9.89 -11.06
CA ALA A 203 -26.98 10.12 -9.62
C ALA A 203 -25.48 9.99 -9.28
N GLY A 204 -25.04 10.66 -8.23
CA GLY A 204 -23.64 10.58 -7.78
C GLY A 204 -23.24 9.11 -7.55
N PRO A 205 -22.18 8.61 -8.21
CA PRO A 205 -21.77 7.20 -8.12
C PRO A 205 -21.20 6.85 -6.74
N ILE A 206 -21.14 5.55 -6.47
CA ILE A 206 -20.28 4.98 -5.43
C ILE A 206 -18.94 4.67 -6.07
N ALA A 207 -17.87 5.25 -5.55
CA ALA A 207 -16.51 4.95 -5.98
C ALA A 207 -15.84 4.00 -4.97
N VAL A 208 -15.11 2.99 -5.45
CA VAL A 208 -14.36 2.03 -4.63
C VAL A 208 -12.91 2.05 -5.07
N VAL A 209 -11.98 2.23 -4.14
CA VAL A 209 -10.54 2.28 -4.44
C VAL A 209 -9.75 1.36 -3.52
N THR A 210 -8.73 0.70 -4.07
CA THR A 210 -7.76 -0.12 -3.34
C THR A 210 -6.41 -0.10 -4.05
N PRO A 211 -5.27 -0.05 -3.33
CA PRO A 211 -3.97 -0.28 -3.94
C PRO A 211 -3.78 -1.76 -4.29
N ARG A 212 -3.14 -2.06 -5.44
CA ARG A 212 -2.85 -3.43 -5.89
C ARG A 212 -1.37 -3.78 -5.94
N THR A 213 -0.48 -2.80 -5.87
CA THR A 213 0.98 -3.01 -5.86
C THR A 213 1.57 -2.89 -4.46
N GLY A 214 2.76 -3.42 -4.26
CA GLY A 214 3.48 -3.42 -2.99
C GLY A 214 4.98 -3.66 -3.21
N TRP A 215 5.76 -3.68 -2.14
CA TRP A 215 7.21 -3.84 -2.23
C TRP A 215 7.65 -5.24 -2.66
N TRP A 216 6.94 -6.25 -2.19
CA TRP A 216 7.18 -7.67 -2.40
C TRP A 216 5.90 -8.33 -2.91
N GLU A 217 5.67 -9.57 -2.55
CA GLU A 217 4.38 -10.24 -2.80
C GLU A 217 3.25 -9.59 -2.00
N SER A 218 3.54 -9.05 -0.81
CA SER A 218 2.64 -8.18 -0.02
C SER A 218 1.20 -8.73 0.09
N THR A 219 1.07 -10.03 0.37
CA THR A 219 -0.23 -10.71 0.20
C THR A 219 -1.23 -10.33 1.28
N ALA A 220 -0.83 -10.28 2.56
CA ALA A 220 -1.72 -9.81 3.62
C ALA A 220 -2.01 -8.31 3.50
N GLU A 221 -1.03 -7.56 2.99
CA GLU A 221 -1.15 -6.12 2.78
C GLU A 221 -2.20 -5.78 1.73
N ARG A 222 -2.26 -6.52 0.59
CA ARG A 222 -3.05 -6.15 -0.60
C ARG A 222 -4.24 -7.05 -0.88
N ALA A 223 -4.13 -8.37 -0.71
CA ALA A 223 -5.17 -9.30 -1.13
C ALA A 223 -6.52 -9.01 -0.46
N GLY A 224 -6.52 -8.61 0.82
CA GLY A 224 -7.76 -8.29 1.53
C GLY A 224 -8.56 -7.16 0.86
N GLY A 225 -7.90 -6.07 0.51
CA GLY A 225 -8.51 -4.94 -0.21
C GLY A 225 -8.99 -5.32 -1.60
N MET A 226 -8.16 -6.02 -2.36
CA MET A 226 -8.48 -6.45 -3.73
C MET A 226 -9.67 -7.43 -3.77
N ILE A 227 -9.74 -8.39 -2.84
CA ILE A 227 -10.85 -9.37 -2.78
C ILE A 227 -12.15 -8.69 -2.33
N ALA A 228 -12.10 -7.78 -1.36
CA ALA A 228 -13.26 -6.98 -0.96
C ALA A 228 -13.74 -6.05 -2.10
N TRP A 229 -12.82 -5.54 -2.92
CA TRP A 229 -13.12 -4.77 -4.12
C TRP A 229 -13.87 -5.63 -5.17
N LEU A 230 -13.46 -6.89 -5.40
CA LEU A 230 -14.20 -7.84 -6.25
C LEU A 230 -15.60 -8.10 -5.70
N ALA A 231 -15.77 -8.20 -4.37
CA ALA A 231 -17.06 -8.39 -3.73
C ALA A 231 -17.98 -7.18 -3.94
N ALA A 232 -17.45 -5.96 -3.90
CA ALA A 232 -18.19 -4.75 -4.23
C ALA A 232 -18.74 -4.77 -5.66
N LEU A 233 -17.92 -5.18 -6.64
CA LEU A 233 -18.35 -5.30 -8.03
C LEU A 233 -19.36 -6.42 -8.26
N GLN A 234 -19.17 -7.57 -7.62
CA GLN A 234 -20.13 -8.66 -7.70
C GLN A 234 -21.51 -8.23 -7.16
N ALA A 235 -21.55 -7.49 -6.05
CA ALA A 235 -22.78 -6.92 -5.50
C ALA A 235 -23.44 -5.93 -6.47
N ALA A 236 -22.66 -5.04 -7.08
CA ALA A 236 -23.15 -4.09 -8.08
C ALA A 236 -23.67 -4.80 -9.34
N SER A 237 -23.00 -5.85 -9.80
CA SER A 237 -23.44 -6.68 -10.93
C SER A 237 -24.78 -7.36 -10.63
N THR A 238 -24.96 -7.90 -9.44
CA THR A 238 -26.21 -8.52 -8.99
C THR A 238 -27.37 -7.51 -8.96
N LEU A 239 -27.14 -6.31 -8.41
CA LEU A 239 -28.13 -5.23 -8.42
C LEU A 239 -28.50 -4.81 -9.84
N LYS A 240 -27.51 -4.74 -10.75
CA LYS A 240 -27.76 -4.40 -12.15
C LYS A 240 -28.62 -5.45 -12.84
N GLN A 241 -28.29 -6.74 -12.68
CA GLN A 241 -29.03 -7.84 -13.27
C GLN A 241 -30.48 -7.92 -12.77
N SER A 242 -30.72 -7.56 -11.51
CA SER A 242 -32.08 -7.49 -10.92
C SER A 242 -32.83 -6.17 -11.20
N GLY A 243 -32.24 -5.21 -11.92
CA GLY A 243 -32.83 -3.90 -12.17
C GLY A 243 -32.90 -2.97 -10.95
N GLN A 244 -32.16 -3.32 -9.89
CA GLN A 244 -32.16 -2.58 -8.62
C GLN A 244 -30.98 -1.60 -8.47
N LEU A 245 -30.06 -1.55 -9.43
CA LEU A 245 -28.93 -0.62 -9.38
C LEU A 245 -29.40 0.81 -9.66
N LYS A 246 -29.34 1.69 -8.67
CA LYS A 246 -29.79 3.10 -8.73
C LYS A 246 -28.65 4.09 -8.84
N ARG A 247 -27.39 3.67 -8.62
CA ARG A 247 -26.18 4.47 -8.76
C ARG A 247 -25.11 3.65 -9.45
N ASP A 248 -24.32 4.29 -10.28
CA ASP A 248 -23.12 3.64 -10.82
C ASP A 248 -22.19 3.22 -9.68
N VAL A 249 -21.56 2.05 -9.82
CA VAL A 249 -20.44 1.65 -8.98
C VAL A 249 -19.19 1.66 -9.83
N LYS A 250 -18.31 2.62 -9.56
CA LYS A 250 -17.02 2.80 -10.23
C LYS A 250 -15.88 2.33 -9.33
N ALA A 251 -15.11 1.39 -9.76
CA ALA A 251 -14.10 0.75 -8.93
C ALA A 251 -12.72 0.83 -9.58
N TYR A 252 -11.69 1.14 -8.77
CA TYR A 252 -10.32 1.39 -9.20
C TYR A 252 -9.36 0.64 -8.29
N ALA A 253 -8.54 -0.26 -8.86
CA ALA A 253 -7.40 -0.86 -8.16
C ALA A 253 -6.12 -0.19 -8.69
N THR A 254 -5.48 0.59 -7.83
CA THR A 254 -4.41 1.52 -8.19
C THR A 254 -3.03 0.86 -8.12
N CYS A 255 -2.12 1.27 -9.00
CA CYS A 255 -0.71 0.87 -8.96
C CYS A 255 0.17 1.98 -8.36
N GLY A 256 1.40 1.65 -7.96
CA GLY A 256 2.39 2.61 -7.49
C GLY A 256 2.06 3.28 -6.16
N HIS A 257 1.33 2.59 -5.29
CA HIS A 257 1.05 3.06 -3.93
C HIS A 257 2.34 3.32 -3.14
N GLU A 258 3.32 2.45 -3.28
CA GLU A 258 4.63 2.53 -2.65
C GLU A 258 5.51 3.69 -3.17
N LEU A 259 5.15 4.29 -4.31
CA LEU A 259 5.86 5.36 -5.00
C LEU A 259 5.04 6.66 -5.03
N GLY A 260 4.49 7.08 -3.90
CA GLY A 260 3.73 8.32 -3.79
C GLY A 260 2.36 8.27 -4.46
N HIS A 261 1.71 7.11 -4.46
CA HIS A 261 0.35 6.90 -4.97
C HIS A 261 0.17 7.24 -6.46
N LEU A 262 1.16 6.92 -7.32
CA LEU A 262 1.19 7.31 -8.74
C LEU A 262 -0.10 6.99 -9.49
N GLY A 263 -0.64 5.77 -9.30
CA GLY A 263 -1.90 5.36 -9.93
C GLY A 263 -3.10 6.15 -9.46
N LEU A 264 -3.18 6.46 -8.16
CA LEU A 264 -4.24 7.33 -7.64
C LEU A 264 -4.13 8.75 -8.19
N HIS A 265 -2.92 9.31 -8.28
CA HIS A 265 -2.72 10.64 -8.85
C HIS A 265 -3.14 10.69 -10.31
N THR A 266 -2.81 9.65 -11.10
CA THR A 266 -3.28 9.51 -12.49
C THR A 266 -4.82 9.44 -12.55
N LEU A 267 -5.46 8.66 -11.68
CA LEU A 267 -6.91 8.58 -11.57
C LEU A 267 -7.51 9.95 -11.24
N MET A 268 -6.97 10.66 -10.25
CA MET A 268 -7.48 11.97 -9.84
C MET A 268 -7.33 13.03 -10.93
N GLN A 269 -6.32 12.93 -11.78
CA GLN A 269 -6.16 13.82 -12.95
C GLN A 269 -7.17 13.50 -14.03
N GLN A 270 -7.34 12.24 -14.40
CA GLN A 270 -8.23 11.81 -15.49
C GLN A 270 -9.71 11.85 -15.10
N GLN A 271 -10.04 11.71 -13.83
CA GLN A 271 -11.40 11.64 -13.29
C GLN A 271 -11.67 12.74 -12.25
N ALA A 272 -11.12 13.95 -12.42
CA ALA A 272 -11.22 15.02 -11.43
C ALA A 272 -12.67 15.34 -10.99
N PRO A 273 -13.70 15.36 -11.86
CA PRO A 273 -15.09 15.58 -11.43
C PRO A 273 -15.62 14.50 -10.50
N LEU A 274 -15.12 13.25 -10.60
CA LEU A 274 -15.57 12.14 -9.77
C LEU A 274 -15.19 12.33 -8.30
N ILE A 275 -14.09 13.03 -8.00
CA ILE A 275 -13.56 13.17 -6.63
C ILE A 275 -14.63 13.74 -5.70
N LYS A 276 -15.27 14.85 -6.08
CA LYS A 276 -16.36 15.49 -5.31
C LYS A 276 -17.75 15.04 -5.76
N GLY A 277 -17.88 14.49 -6.97
CA GLY A 277 -19.15 14.07 -7.55
C GLY A 277 -19.63 12.70 -7.08
N ALA A 278 -18.74 11.85 -6.55
CA ALA A 278 -19.17 10.59 -5.95
C ALA A 278 -19.93 10.82 -4.65
N LYS A 279 -21.02 10.06 -4.44
CA LYS A 279 -21.74 10.03 -3.16
C LYS A 279 -20.83 9.57 -2.02
N TYR A 280 -20.00 8.56 -2.31
CA TYR A 280 -18.99 8.01 -1.42
C TYR A 280 -17.77 7.52 -2.19
N TRP A 281 -16.62 7.61 -1.52
CA TRP A 281 -15.43 6.84 -1.83
C TRP A 281 -15.22 5.80 -0.73
N LEU A 282 -15.39 4.52 -1.06
CA LEU A 282 -14.98 3.41 -0.20
C LEU A 282 -13.52 3.12 -0.46
N HIS A 283 -12.66 3.47 0.49
CA HIS A 283 -11.24 3.17 0.45
C HIS A 283 -10.96 1.87 1.20
N LEU A 284 -10.51 0.87 0.47
CA LEU A 284 -10.05 -0.42 0.99
C LEU A 284 -8.53 -0.37 1.06
N GLY A 285 -8.03 0.09 2.19
CA GLY A 285 -6.61 0.35 2.41
C GLY A 285 -5.79 -0.91 2.67
N ALA A 286 -4.56 -0.72 3.20
CA ALA A 286 -3.63 -1.81 3.44
C ALA A 286 -4.05 -2.72 4.62
N ASN A 287 -3.48 -3.94 4.61
CA ASN A 287 -3.46 -4.87 5.76
C ASN A 287 -4.82 -5.43 6.17
N LEU A 288 -5.82 -5.41 5.31
CA LEU A 288 -7.14 -6.00 5.57
C LEU A 288 -7.08 -7.54 5.68
N GLY A 289 -5.96 -8.14 5.29
CA GLY A 289 -5.73 -9.58 5.31
C GLY A 289 -4.74 -10.07 6.36
N GLY A 290 -4.23 -9.21 7.24
CA GLY A 290 -3.20 -9.59 8.20
C GLY A 290 -3.63 -10.69 9.17
N ALA A 291 -2.80 -11.74 9.33
CA ALA A 291 -2.95 -12.76 10.36
C ALA A 291 -2.19 -12.36 11.64
N GLY A 292 -2.61 -12.93 12.77
CA GLY A 292 -1.90 -12.81 14.06
C GLY A 292 -2.20 -11.53 14.86
N ASN A 293 -2.54 -10.43 14.22
CA ASN A 293 -3.00 -9.21 14.87
C ASN A 293 -4.21 -8.65 14.12
N LEU A 294 -5.38 -9.25 14.37
CA LEU A 294 -6.63 -8.85 13.76
C LEU A 294 -7.02 -7.47 14.31
N THR A 295 -6.78 -6.44 13.52
CA THR A 295 -7.24 -5.08 13.84
C THR A 295 -7.85 -4.46 12.60
N MET A 296 -9.06 -3.94 12.72
CA MET A 296 -9.77 -3.20 11.69
C MET A 296 -9.94 -1.76 12.16
N PHE A 297 -9.47 -0.82 11.38
CA PHE A 297 -9.71 0.61 11.58
C PHE A 297 -10.76 1.08 10.59
N ILE A 298 -11.83 1.67 11.09
CA ILE A 298 -12.86 2.32 10.30
C ILE A 298 -12.73 3.83 10.51
N ARG A 299 -12.63 4.59 9.41
CA ARG A 299 -12.50 6.05 9.44
C ARG A 299 -13.46 6.65 8.43
N ALA A 300 -14.37 7.49 8.89
CA ALA A 300 -15.29 8.24 8.04
C ALA A 300 -15.49 9.64 8.59
N ALA A 301 -15.94 10.56 7.74
CA ALA A 301 -16.30 11.90 8.18
C ALA A 301 -17.57 11.90 9.03
N ASP A 302 -18.46 10.93 8.78
CA ASP A 302 -19.75 10.76 9.46
C ASP A 302 -19.68 9.56 10.41
N ALA A 303 -20.08 9.76 11.65
CA ALA A 303 -20.07 8.70 12.66
C ALA A 303 -21.06 7.56 12.30
N ASP A 304 -22.21 7.90 11.73
CA ASP A 304 -23.24 6.93 11.34
C ASP A 304 -22.72 5.99 10.23
N ASP A 305 -21.92 6.52 9.28
CA ASP A 305 -21.28 5.72 8.24
C ASP A 305 -20.29 4.69 8.85
N SER A 306 -19.53 5.10 9.87
CA SER A 306 -18.60 4.22 10.59
C SER A 306 -19.33 3.13 11.37
N GLU A 307 -20.38 3.48 12.09
CA GLU A 307 -21.18 2.52 12.84
C GLU A 307 -21.96 1.56 11.91
N GLN A 308 -22.47 2.05 10.78
CA GLN A 308 -23.11 1.18 9.78
C GLN A 308 -22.11 0.12 9.30
N MET A 309 -20.88 0.52 8.92
CA MET A 309 -19.85 -0.42 8.47
C MET A 309 -19.45 -1.38 9.58
N ARG A 310 -19.28 -0.91 10.82
CA ARG A 310 -18.99 -1.76 11.99
C ARG A 310 -20.06 -2.84 12.17
N ASN A 311 -21.32 -2.46 12.12
CA ASN A 311 -22.45 -3.38 12.28
C ASN A 311 -22.49 -4.42 11.16
N LEU A 312 -22.18 -4.05 9.91
CA LEU A 312 -22.08 -4.98 8.79
C LEU A 312 -20.92 -5.97 8.99
N LEU A 313 -19.74 -5.50 9.41
CA LEU A 313 -18.58 -6.37 9.70
C LEU A 313 -18.92 -7.41 10.80
N VAL A 314 -19.54 -6.97 11.88
CA VAL A 314 -19.97 -7.86 12.98
C VAL A 314 -21.01 -8.86 12.49
N ALA A 315 -22.00 -8.43 11.72
CA ALA A 315 -23.03 -9.30 11.17
C ALA A 315 -22.46 -10.36 10.21
N GLU A 316 -21.35 -10.06 9.55
CA GLU A 316 -20.63 -11.00 8.68
C GLU A 316 -19.56 -11.82 9.41
N GLY A 317 -19.51 -11.74 10.75
CA GLY A 317 -18.66 -12.57 11.59
C GLY A 317 -17.26 -12.02 11.83
N TYR A 318 -17.00 -10.73 11.54
CA TYR A 318 -15.73 -10.11 11.97
C TYR A 318 -15.77 -9.84 13.47
N PRO A 319 -14.73 -10.19 14.25
CA PRO A 319 -14.78 -10.06 15.72
C PRO A 319 -14.87 -8.60 16.17
N ALA A 320 -15.93 -8.25 16.89
CA ALA A 320 -16.24 -6.89 17.31
C ALA A 320 -15.13 -6.20 18.11
N GLN A 321 -14.43 -6.99 18.95
CA GLN A 321 -13.32 -6.47 19.79
C GLN A 321 -12.09 -6.04 19.00
N HIS A 322 -11.99 -6.39 17.72
CA HIS A 322 -10.90 -6.01 16.83
C HIS A 322 -11.25 -4.84 15.90
N ILE A 323 -12.46 -4.27 16.04
CA ILE A 323 -12.92 -3.13 15.22
C ILE A 323 -12.75 -1.84 16.03
N HIS A 324 -11.99 -0.91 15.48
CA HIS A 324 -11.73 0.40 16.04
C HIS A 324 -12.28 1.49 15.11
N ILE A 325 -13.23 2.28 15.59
CA ILE A 325 -13.67 3.49 14.91
C ILE A 325 -12.71 4.62 15.32
N GLU A 326 -12.10 5.24 14.35
CA GLU A 326 -11.17 6.35 14.55
C GLU A 326 -11.62 7.59 13.79
N PRO A 327 -11.24 8.80 14.25
CA PRO A 327 -11.58 10.03 13.56
C PRO A 327 -10.96 10.07 12.15
N ILE A 328 -11.65 10.72 11.22
CA ILE A 328 -11.22 10.88 9.82
C ILE A 328 -9.83 11.52 9.69
N SER A 329 -9.43 12.35 10.67
CA SER A 329 -8.10 12.97 10.70
C SER A 329 -6.95 11.98 10.79
N LYS A 330 -7.21 10.73 11.16
CA LYS A 330 -6.21 9.63 11.18
C LYS A 330 -6.18 8.82 9.88
N ILE A 331 -6.96 9.21 8.86
CA ILE A 331 -6.92 8.53 7.57
C ILE A 331 -5.54 8.63 6.95
N SER A 332 -5.08 7.56 6.32
CA SER A 332 -3.75 7.46 5.72
C SER A 332 -3.83 6.88 4.31
N GLY A 333 -2.69 6.83 3.62
CA GLY A 333 -2.60 6.30 2.28
C GLY A 333 -3.49 7.04 1.28
N GLU A 334 -3.99 6.35 0.30
CA GLU A 334 -4.82 6.91 -0.77
C GLU A 334 -6.11 7.58 -0.27
N GLY A 335 -6.67 7.08 0.82
CA GLY A 335 -7.83 7.71 1.46
C GLY A 335 -7.55 9.13 1.96
N HIS A 336 -6.34 9.39 2.44
CA HIS A 336 -5.91 10.73 2.85
C HIS A 336 -5.91 11.71 1.66
N ASP A 337 -5.36 11.31 0.52
CA ASP A 337 -5.28 12.17 -0.66
C ASP A 337 -6.67 12.50 -1.21
N LEU A 338 -7.59 11.51 -1.22
CA LEU A 338 -8.98 11.71 -1.60
C LEU A 338 -9.69 12.68 -0.67
N THR A 339 -9.54 12.50 0.65
CA THR A 339 -10.14 13.39 1.67
C THR A 339 -9.64 14.82 1.55
N HIS A 340 -8.32 15.00 1.31
CA HIS A 340 -7.71 16.32 1.09
C HIS A 340 -8.26 17.05 -0.14
N ARG A 341 -8.75 16.30 -1.14
CA ARG A 341 -9.39 16.86 -2.34
C ARG A 341 -10.90 17.03 -2.20
N GLY A 342 -11.44 16.78 -1.01
CA GLY A 342 -12.84 17.00 -0.65
C GLY A 342 -13.77 15.85 -1.02
N ALA A 343 -13.25 14.63 -1.21
CA ALA A 343 -14.07 13.42 -1.33
C ALA A 343 -14.72 13.05 0.01
N LYS A 344 -15.94 12.53 -0.03
CA LYS A 344 -16.56 11.87 1.13
C LYS A 344 -16.05 10.45 1.20
N VAL A 345 -15.14 10.16 2.14
CA VAL A 345 -14.45 8.87 2.26
C VAL A 345 -14.95 8.07 3.45
N LEU A 346 -15.20 6.78 3.22
CA LEU A 346 -15.24 5.72 4.23
C LEU A 346 -14.03 4.82 3.99
N SER A 347 -13.14 4.72 4.97
CA SER A 347 -11.89 3.98 4.86
C SER A 347 -11.85 2.79 5.81
N LEU A 348 -11.45 1.64 5.28
CA LEU A 348 -11.10 0.44 6.02
C LEU A 348 -9.59 0.19 5.88
N ALA A 349 -8.91 -0.05 7.00
CA ALA A 349 -7.51 -0.46 7.02
C ALA A 349 -7.27 -1.46 8.16
N GLY A 350 -6.32 -2.35 7.99
CA GLY A 350 -5.96 -3.33 9.00
C GLY A 350 -4.57 -3.12 9.59
N SER A 351 -4.10 -4.11 10.33
CA SER A 351 -2.73 -4.22 10.80
C SER A 351 -2.06 -5.49 10.29
N ASN A 352 -0.73 -5.46 10.16
CA ASN A 352 0.07 -6.58 9.68
C ASN A 352 1.45 -6.51 10.33
N LEU A 353 1.85 -7.56 11.06
CA LEU A 353 3.16 -7.65 11.69
C LEU A 353 4.30 -7.73 10.67
N HIS A 354 4.00 -8.17 9.43
CA HIS A 354 4.92 -8.31 8.32
C HIS A 354 4.79 -7.18 7.28
N PHE A 355 4.24 -6.03 7.70
CA PHE A 355 4.02 -4.89 6.81
C PHE A 355 5.29 -4.47 6.08
N HIS A 356 5.23 -4.41 4.74
CA HIS A 356 6.35 -4.16 3.84
C HIS A 356 7.48 -5.20 3.86
N ALA A 357 7.35 -6.31 4.56
CA ALA A 357 8.38 -7.34 4.61
C ALA A 357 8.20 -8.40 3.52
N ALA A 358 9.29 -8.99 3.05
CA ALA A 358 9.26 -10.11 2.10
C ALA A 358 8.59 -11.37 2.67
N SER A 359 8.44 -11.44 3.99
CA SER A 359 7.70 -12.51 4.69
C SER A 359 6.17 -12.32 4.68
N ASP A 360 5.65 -11.21 4.12
CA ASP A 360 4.20 -11.02 3.94
C ASP A 360 3.69 -11.88 2.78
N ARG A 361 3.46 -13.16 3.06
CA ARG A 361 3.17 -14.22 2.11
C ARG A 361 1.98 -15.08 2.51
N TRP A 362 1.30 -15.66 1.51
CA TRP A 362 0.38 -16.78 1.68
C TRP A 362 1.16 -18.08 1.97
N PRO A 363 0.62 -18.99 2.81
CA PRO A 363 -0.58 -18.85 3.67
C PRO A 363 -0.27 -18.23 5.05
N GLY A 364 0.99 -18.14 5.47
CA GLY A 364 1.41 -17.92 6.85
C GLY A 364 0.88 -16.62 7.48
N ASN A 365 0.80 -15.56 6.70
CA ASN A 365 0.46 -14.23 7.20
C ASN A 365 -0.91 -13.72 6.73
N VAL A 366 -1.74 -14.58 6.11
CA VAL A 366 -3.03 -14.18 5.54
C VAL A 366 -4.19 -14.84 6.28
N ASN A 367 -5.13 -14.01 6.77
CA ASN A 367 -6.37 -14.44 7.40
C ASN A 367 -7.52 -14.49 6.38
N ALA A 368 -7.66 -15.60 5.69
CA ALA A 368 -8.72 -15.79 4.69
C ALA A 368 -10.15 -15.68 5.27
N ALA A 369 -10.37 -16.08 6.52
CA ALA A 369 -11.68 -15.97 7.18
C ALA A 369 -12.04 -14.51 7.46
N GLY A 370 -11.08 -13.72 7.95
CA GLY A 370 -11.27 -12.28 8.15
C GLY A 370 -11.55 -11.54 6.84
N ILE A 371 -10.78 -11.83 5.78
CA ILE A 371 -11.02 -11.26 4.45
C ILE A 371 -12.43 -11.64 3.93
N ALA A 372 -12.89 -12.86 4.15
CA ALA A 372 -14.22 -13.29 3.75
C ALA A 372 -15.33 -12.48 4.43
N SER A 373 -15.20 -12.25 5.74
CA SER A 373 -16.13 -11.39 6.49
C SER A 373 -16.14 -9.96 5.99
N ILE A 374 -14.96 -9.37 5.75
CA ILE A 374 -14.81 -8.03 5.19
C ILE A 374 -15.46 -7.93 3.80
N SER A 375 -15.20 -8.92 2.93
CA SER A 375 -15.73 -8.94 1.56
C SER A 375 -17.25 -8.97 1.54
N ARG A 376 -17.88 -9.78 2.40
CA ARG A 376 -19.34 -9.85 2.51
C ARG A 376 -19.92 -8.55 3.10
N ALA A 377 -19.29 -7.96 4.10
CA ALA A 377 -19.70 -6.68 4.67
C ALA A 377 -19.64 -5.55 3.62
N VAL A 378 -18.57 -5.48 2.84
CA VAL A 378 -18.38 -4.53 1.73
C VAL A 378 -19.44 -4.75 0.65
N ALA A 379 -19.74 -6.00 0.27
CA ALA A 379 -20.80 -6.31 -0.69
C ALA A 379 -22.17 -5.81 -0.21
N ARG A 380 -22.51 -6.04 1.05
CA ARG A 380 -23.76 -5.54 1.66
C ARG A 380 -23.81 -4.01 1.73
N TRP A 381 -22.69 -3.38 2.09
CA TRP A 381 -22.63 -1.92 2.10
C TRP A 381 -22.87 -1.33 0.70
N VAL A 382 -22.29 -1.91 -0.34
CA VAL A 382 -22.53 -1.50 -1.74
C VAL A 382 -23.99 -1.71 -2.12
N GLN A 383 -24.61 -2.84 -1.74
CA GLN A 383 -26.04 -3.09 -1.98
C GLN A 383 -26.91 -2.00 -1.34
N LEU A 384 -26.63 -1.60 -0.11
CA LEU A 384 -27.36 -0.55 0.59
C LEU A 384 -27.15 0.82 -0.08
N GLN A 385 -25.92 1.18 -0.46
CA GLN A 385 -25.61 2.51 -0.97
C GLN A 385 -25.95 2.70 -2.46
N ALA A 386 -25.85 1.65 -3.27
CA ALA A 386 -26.07 1.71 -4.70
C ALA A 386 -27.47 1.25 -5.14
N GLY A 387 -28.23 0.58 -4.27
CA GLY A 387 -29.61 0.14 -4.50
C GLY A 387 -30.68 1.16 -4.06
N GLN A 388 -30.27 2.30 -3.51
CA GLN A 388 -31.18 3.37 -3.01
C GLN A 388 -31.21 4.59 -3.91
#